data_5bebfb5bc850c65bbcc08ab8b05c7d8c
#
_entry.id   5bebfb5bc850c65bbcc08ab8b05c7d8c
#
_cell.length_a   1.000
_cell.length_b   1.000
_cell.length_c   1.000
_cell.angle_alpha   90.00
_cell.angle_beta   90.00
_cell.angle_gamma   90.00
#
_symmetry.space_group_name_H-M   'P 1'
#
loop_
_entity.id
_entity.type
_entity.pdbx_description
1 polymer ?
#
loop_
_entity_poly.entity_id
_entity_poly.type
_entity_poly.pdbx_seq_one_letter_code
_entity_poly.pdbx_strand_id
1 'polypeptide(L)'
;MAKNTEISLRNKVIYSVYVRNHTNDGTFNAVAEDLDRIKSLGTDIIWFMPIHPIGVKNKKGSLGCPYANKDYRTTNPEYGTMDDFKSLVEKIHAKGMKCIIDVVYNHTSPDSNLSVEHPEFFYRKSDGNFGNKVGDWSDIIDLDYSNKELWQYQIDSLVMWAKIVDGFRCD
;
A
#
# COMPACT_ATOMS: atom_id res chain seq x y z
N MET A 1 0.90 19.21 17.67
CA MET A 1 1.73 18.00 17.87
C MET A 1 0.91 16.97 18.64
N ALA A 2 0.91 15.72 18.20
CA ALA A 2 0.25 14.64 18.94
C ALA A 2 0.94 14.48 20.30
N LYS A 3 0.15 14.56 21.39
CA LYS A 3 0.67 14.54 22.76
C LYS A 3 1.32 13.21 23.16
N ASN A 4 1.01 12.13 22.45
CA ASN A 4 1.41 10.75 22.77
C ASN A 4 2.36 10.14 21.73
N THR A 5 3.03 10.95 20.90
CA THR A 5 4.03 10.43 19.97
C THR A 5 5.29 10.05 20.74
N GLU A 6 5.74 8.81 20.59
CA GLU A 6 6.98 8.33 21.18
C GLU A 6 8.16 9.19 20.71
N ILE A 7 8.96 9.67 21.67
CA ILE A 7 10.06 10.62 21.40
C ILE A 7 11.11 9.99 20.47
N SER A 8 11.34 8.68 20.58
CA SER A 8 12.28 7.93 19.74
C SER A 8 11.95 7.98 18.24
N LEU A 9 10.70 8.26 17.87
CA LEU A 9 10.29 8.38 16.46
C LEU A 9 10.56 9.77 15.86
N ARG A 10 10.81 10.80 16.67
CA ARG A 10 10.91 12.18 16.19
C ARG A 10 12.12 12.48 15.32
N ASN A 11 13.20 11.72 15.49
CA ASN A 11 14.47 11.91 14.78
C ASN A 11 14.74 10.81 13.75
N LYS A 12 13.70 10.05 13.38
CA LYS A 12 13.85 8.97 12.41
C LYS A 12 13.82 9.47 10.98
N VAL A 13 14.74 8.96 10.17
CA VAL A 13 14.80 9.22 8.74
C VAL A 13 13.99 8.16 8.01
N ILE A 14 13.01 8.60 7.24
CA ILE A 14 12.17 7.74 6.41
C ILE A 14 12.62 7.86 4.95
N TYR A 15 12.93 6.74 4.32
CA TYR A 15 13.24 6.65 2.90
C TYR A 15 12.07 6.01 2.14
N SER A 16 11.50 6.75 1.19
CA SER A 16 10.37 6.26 0.39
C SER A 16 10.87 5.45 -0.80
N VAL A 17 10.26 4.28 -1.02
CA VAL A 17 10.54 3.39 -2.15
C VAL A 17 9.28 3.14 -2.95
N TYR A 18 9.29 3.52 -4.23
CA TYR A 18 8.35 3.00 -5.21
C TYR A 18 9.03 1.87 -5.97
N VAL A 19 8.65 0.64 -5.69
CA VAL A 19 9.36 -0.58 -6.16
C VAL A 19 9.58 -0.58 -7.67
N ARG A 20 8.52 -0.28 -8.45
CA ARG A 20 8.58 -0.24 -9.92
C ARG A 20 9.69 0.68 -10.46
N ASN A 21 9.97 1.79 -9.79
CA ASN A 21 10.87 2.83 -10.29
C ASN A 21 12.21 2.88 -9.53
N HIS A 22 12.39 2.03 -8.52
CA HIS A 22 13.57 2.08 -7.67
C HIS A 22 14.83 1.57 -8.39
N THR A 23 14.65 0.52 -9.19
CA THR A 23 15.69 -0.08 -10.03
C THR A 23 15.17 -0.33 -11.44
N ASN A 24 16.05 -0.68 -12.37
CA ASN A 24 15.63 -1.05 -13.72
C ASN A 24 14.72 -2.30 -13.74
N ASP A 25 14.93 -3.23 -12.80
CA ASP A 25 14.16 -4.48 -12.71
C ASP A 25 12.81 -4.26 -12.02
N GLY A 26 12.67 -3.23 -11.18
CA GLY A 26 11.42 -2.85 -10.51
C GLY A 26 10.85 -3.94 -9.60
N THR A 27 11.70 -4.75 -8.95
CA THR A 27 11.30 -5.89 -8.13
C THR A 27 11.73 -5.77 -6.67
N PHE A 28 11.10 -6.52 -5.76
CA PHE A 28 11.50 -6.62 -4.35
C PHE A 28 12.94 -7.10 -4.19
N ASN A 29 13.36 -8.07 -5.01
CA ASN A 29 14.71 -8.60 -4.96
C ASN A 29 15.75 -7.55 -5.37
N ALA A 30 15.47 -6.75 -6.38
CA ALA A 30 16.36 -5.67 -6.80
C ALA A 30 16.43 -4.53 -5.75
N VAL A 31 15.33 -4.23 -5.03
CA VAL A 31 15.39 -3.31 -3.88
C VAL A 31 16.29 -3.88 -2.78
N ALA A 32 16.23 -5.19 -2.53
CA ALA A 32 17.05 -5.83 -1.50
C ALA A 32 18.56 -5.69 -1.75
N GLU A 33 18.99 -5.63 -3.00
CA GLU A 33 20.41 -5.42 -3.38
C GLU A 33 20.89 -3.99 -3.08
N ASP A 34 19.99 -3.02 -3.01
CA ASP A 34 20.31 -1.61 -2.76
C ASP A 34 20.23 -1.18 -1.28
N LEU A 35 19.91 -2.10 -0.37
CA LEU A 35 19.71 -1.78 1.04
C LEU A 35 20.94 -1.19 1.73
N ASP A 36 22.16 -1.55 1.30
CA ASP A 36 23.39 -1.00 1.88
C ASP A 36 23.56 0.49 1.55
N ARG A 37 23.26 0.88 0.31
CA ARG A 37 23.23 2.29 -0.06
C ARG A 37 22.16 3.05 0.71
N ILE A 38 20.92 2.53 0.80
CA ILE A 38 19.84 3.16 1.56
C ILE A 38 20.24 3.34 3.02
N LYS A 39 20.84 2.32 3.64
CA LYS A 39 21.32 2.39 5.02
C LYS A 39 22.41 3.44 5.21
N SER A 40 23.34 3.54 4.26
CA SER A 40 24.44 4.51 4.33
C SER A 40 23.98 5.98 4.31
N LEU A 41 22.75 6.25 3.86
CA LEU A 41 22.11 7.58 3.89
C LEU A 41 21.58 7.95 5.30
N GLY A 42 21.75 7.09 6.29
CA GLY A 42 21.23 7.30 7.63
C GLY A 42 19.75 6.90 7.79
N THR A 43 19.23 6.09 6.88
CA THR A 43 17.83 5.64 6.92
C THR A 43 17.54 4.76 8.14
N ASP A 44 16.46 5.06 8.83
CA ASP A 44 15.91 4.26 9.93
C ASP A 44 14.71 3.42 9.50
N ILE A 45 13.90 3.95 8.60
CA ILE A 45 12.63 3.35 8.18
C ILE A 45 12.53 3.41 6.67
N ILE A 46 12.23 2.27 6.04
CA ILE A 46 11.85 2.22 4.62
C ILE A 46 10.32 2.24 4.54
N TRP A 47 9.78 3.21 3.81
CA TRP A 47 8.38 3.30 3.46
C TRP A 47 8.17 2.88 2.02
N PHE A 48 7.48 1.75 1.82
CA PHE A 48 7.04 1.32 0.50
C PHE A 48 5.74 2.01 0.12
N MET A 49 5.74 2.73 -1.01
CA MET A 49 4.50 3.12 -1.70
C MET A 49 3.68 1.87 -2.01
N PRO A 50 2.38 1.97 -2.36
CA PRO A 50 1.52 0.79 -2.42
C PRO A 50 2.14 -0.38 -3.17
N ILE A 51 2.21 -1.53 -2.50
CA ILE A 51 2.83 -2.77 -2.99
C ILE A 51 1.81 -3.76 -3.57
N HIS A 52 0.55 -3.37 -3.58
CA HIS A 52 -0.58 -4.21 -3.96
C HIS A 52 -0.77 -4.25 -5.49
N PRO A 53 -1.51 -5.25 -6.01
CA PRO A 53 -1.88 -5.28 -7.42
C PRO A 53 -2.66 -4.03 -7.82
N ILE A 54 -2.40 -3.53 -9.02
CA ILE A 54 -3.05 -2.35 -9.57
C ILE A 54 -4.22 -2.79 -10.44
N GLY A 55 -5.35 -2.07 -10.35
CA GLY A 55 -6.50 -2.33 -11.21
C GLY A 55 -6.22 -2.00 -12.68
N VAL A 56 -6.96 -2.66 -13.57
CA VAL A 56 -6.82 -2.47 -15.01
C VAL A 56 -7.98 -1.68 -15.62
N LYS A 57 -9.15 -1.70 -14.96
CA LYS A 57 -10.32 -0.97 -15.44
C LYS A 57 -10.14 0.55 -15.23
N ASN A 58 -10.22 1.30 -16.31
CA ASN A 58 -10.04 2.76 -16.33
C ASN A 58 -8.65 3.24 -15.85
N LYS A 59 -7.64 2.37 -15.86
CA LYS A 59 -6.30 2.72 -15.42
C LYS A 59 -5.73 3.92 -16.18
N LYS A 60 -5.05 4.81 -15.47
CA LYS A 60 -4.33 5.94 -16.05
C LYS A 60 -2.96 5.51 -16.57
N GLY A 61 -2.65 5.89 -17.80
CA GLY A 61 -1.40 5.49 -18.44
C GLY A 61 -1.33 4.00 -18.76
N SER A 62 -0.18 3.54 -19.23
CA SER A 62 0.04 2.12 -19.61
C SER A 62 0.10 1.18 -18.40
N LEU A 63 0.69 1.65 -17.30
CA LEU A 63 1.00 0.83 -16.12
C LEU A 63 0.01 0.99 -14.96
N GLY A 64 -0.83 2.02 -14.98
CA GLY A 64 -1.78 2.33 -13.91
C GLY A 64 -1.14 3.02 -12.69
N CYS A 65 -2.00 3.54 -11.83
CA CYS A 65 -1.62 4.21 -10.59
C CYS A 65 -1.51 3.19 -9.44
N PRO A 66 -0.42 3.16 -8.67
CA PRO A 66 -0.28 2.22 -7.54
C PRO A 66 -1.32 2.46 -6.44
N TYR A 67 -1.92 3.65 -6.39
CA TYR A 67 -3.00 3.97 -5.47
C TYR A 67 -4.38 3.47 -5.95
N ALA A 68 -4.53 3.00 -7.20
CA ALA A 68 -5.73 2.31 -7.67
C ALA A 68 -5.64 0.81 -7.34
N ASN A 69 -5.73 0.50 -6.07
CA ASN A 69 -5.51 -0.82 -5.50
C ASN A 69 -6.59 -1.82 -5.93
N LYS A 70 -6.17 -3.01 -6.35
CA LYS A 70 -7.05 -4.11 -6.75
C LYS A 70 -7.33 -5.10 -5.61
N ASP A 71 -6.33 -5.33 -4.73
CA ASP A 71 -6.43 -6.30 -3.63
C ASP A 71 -5.57 -5.84 -2.45
N TYR A 72 -6.15 -5.74 -1.26
CA TYR A 72 -5.45 -5.31 -0.04
C TYR A 72 -4.55 -6.38 0.59
N ARG A 73 -4.69 -7.66 0.19
CA ARG A 73 -4.14 -8.79 0.94
C ARG A 73 -3.04 -9.56 0.20
N THR A 74 -2.59 -9.03 -0.93
CA THR A 74 -1.50 -9.64 -1.72
C THR A 74 -0.55 -8.60 -2.26
N THR A 75 0.61 -9.05 -2.76
CA THR A 75 1.61 -8.21 -3.42
C THR A 75 1.34 -8.11 -4.91
N ASN A 76 1.77 -7.01 -5.54
CA ASN A 76 1.75 -6.86 -6.98
C ASN A 76 2.69 -7.90 -7.62
N PRO A 77 2.19 -8.78 -8.49
CA PRO A 77 3.01 -9.81 -9.12
C PRO A 77 4.13 -9.25 -10.01
N GLU A 78 4.03 -7.98 -10.47
CA GLU A 78 5.12 -7.30 -11.16
C GLU A 78 6.33 -7.05 -10.26
N TYR A 79 6.13 -6.92 -8.94
CA TYR A 79 7.20 -6.64 -7.98
C TYR A 79 7.80 -7.92 -7.40
N GLY A 80 7.06 -9.02 -7.44
CA GLY A 80 7.42 -10.32 -6.89
C GLY A 80 6.31 -10.95 -6.05
N THR A 81 6.61 -12.11 -5.49
CA THR A 81 5.70 -12.87 -4.64
C THR A 81 5.63 -12.31 -3.21
N MET A 82 4.67 -12.79 -2.44
CA MET A 82 4.58 -12.51 -1.00
C MET A 82 5.86 -12.95 -0.25
N ASP A 83 6.46 -14.06 -0.66
CA ASP A 83 7.67 -14.57 -0.01
C ASP A 83 8.91 -13.75 -0.40
N ASP A 84 8.98 -13.21 -1.61
CA ASP A 84 10.01 -12.22 -1.98
C ASP A 84 9.90 -10.97 -1.11
N PHE A 85 8.67 -10.49 -0.86
CA PHE A 85 8.46 -9.33 0.00
C PHE A 85 8.84 -9.62 1.46
N LYS A 86 8.46 -10.77 2.02
CA LYS A 86 8.88 -11.19 3.37
C LYS A 86 10.41 -11.26 3.48
N SER A 87 11.07 -11.87 2.48
CA SER A 87 12.53 -11.95 2.43
C SER A 87 13.18 -10.56 2.39
N LEU A 88 12.60 -9.60 1.63
CA LEU A 88 13.05 -8.21 1.63
C LEU A 88 12.91 -7.58 3.02
N VAL A 89 11.79 -7.77 3.71
CA VAL A 89 11.57 -7.23 5.06
C VAL A 89 12.58 -7.81 6.06
N GLU A 90 12.86 -9.11 6.01
CA GLU A 90 13.89 -9.76 6.83
C GLU A 90 15.29 -9.14 6.59
N LYS A 91 15.65 -8.87 5.34
CA LYS A 91 16.91 -8.20 4.99
C LYS A 91 16.96 -6.75 5.49
N ILE A 92 15.84 -6.02 5.46
CA ILE A 92 15.70 -4.67 6.04
C ILE A 92 15.96 -4.72 7.54
N HIS A 93 15.32 -5.66 8.24
CA HIS A 93 15.51 -5.87 9.68
C HIS A 93 16.95 -6.25 10.03
N ALA A 94 17.59 -7.13 9.24
CA ALA A 94 18.99 -7.52 9.43
C ALA A 94 19.97 -6.34 9.34
N LYS A 95 19.59 -5.26 8.62
CA LYS A 95 20.36 -4.02 8.55
C LYS A 95 19.98 -2.98 9.62
N GLY A 96 19.14 -3.37 10.59
CA GLY A 96 18.70 -2.49 11.68
C GLY A 96 17.78 -1.36 11.23
N MET A 97 17.05 -1.54 10.13
CA MET A 97 16.00 -0.64 9.66
C MET A 97 14.62 -1.23 9.94
N LYS A 98 13.58 -0.39 9.88
CA LYS A 98 12.18 -0.76 9.95
C LYS A 98 11.53 -0.69 8.58
N CYS A 99 10.42 -1.41 8.41
CA CYS A 99 9.64 -1.44 7.18
C CYS A 99 8.21 -1.00 7.45
N ILE A 100 7.72 -0.01 6.70
CA ILE A 100 6.30 0.35 6.69
C ILE A 100 5.77 0.30 5.26
N ILE A 101 4.48 0.00 5.11
CA ILE A 101 3.80 0.00 3.81
C ILE A 101 2.71 1.07 3.76
N ASP A 102 2.45 1.54 2.55
CA ASP A 102 1.34 2.45 2.27
C ASP A 102 0.03 1.68 2.20
N VAL A 103 -1.02 2.20 2.84
CA VAL A 103 -2.36 1.64 2.81
C VAL A 103 -3.36 2.70 2.35
N VAL A 104 -4.10 2.38 1.30
CA VAL A 104 -5.05 3.28 0.65
C VAL A 104 -6.46 2.93 1.11
N TYR A 105 -6.98 3.65 2.12
CA TYR A 105 -8.28 3.34 2.71
C TYR A 105 -9.45 4.15 2.14
N ASN A 106 -9.18 5.15 1.32
CA ASN A 106 -10.24 5.97 0.76
C ASN A 106 -10.99 5.29 -0.40
N HIS A 107 -10.28 4.49 -1.20
CA HIS A 107 -10.80 3.96 -2.46
C HIS A 107 -10.07 2.70 -2.93
N THR A 108 -10.61 2.07 -3.96
CA THR A 108 -9.97 0.99 -4.72
C THR A 108 -10.10 1.24 -6.22
N SER A 109 -9.46 0.40 -7.04
CA SER A 109 -9.77 0.34 -8.47
C SER A 109 -11.21 -0.16 -8.71
N PRO A 110 -11.84 0.19 -9.84
CA PRO A 110 -13.22 -0.24 -10.14
C PRO A 110 -13.36 -1.75 -10.37
N ASP A 111 -12.26 -2.45 -10.61
CA ASP A 111 -12.19 -3.90 -10.78
C ASP A 111 -11.49 -4.60 -9.58
N SER A 112 -11.54 -3.97 -8.40
CA SER A 112 -11.01 -4.57 -7.19
C SER A 112 -11.77 -5.84 -6.81
N ASN A 113 -11.06 -6.80 -6.20
CA ASN A 113 -11.69 -8.01 -5.67
C ASN A 113 -12.80 -7.64 -4.68
N LEU A 114 -12.53 -6.64 -3.82
CA LEU A 114 -13.49 -6.15 -2.84
C LEU A 114 -14.79 -5.63 -3.49
N SER A 115 -14.71 -5.00 -4.66
CA SER A 115 -15.91 -4.48 -5.36
C SER A 115 -16.84 -5.60 -5.86
N VAL A 116 -16.29 -6.80 -6.04
CA VAL A 116 -17.03 -7.99 -6.46
C VAL A 116 -17.55 -8.77 -5.25
N GLU A 117 -16.71 -8.93 -4.23
CA GLU A 117 -17.01 -9.72 -3.03
C GLU A 117 -17.94 -9.00 -2.06
N HIS A 118 -17.78 -7.66 -1.95
CA HIS A 118 -18.48 -6.79 -1.00
C HIS A 118 -18.92 -5.48 -1.66
N PRO A 119 -19.83 -5.52 -2.65
CA PRO A 119 -20.30 -4.33 -3.34
C PRO A 119 -21.01 -3.32 -2.43
N GLU A 120 -21.47 -3.76 -1.25
CA GLU A 120 -22.08 -2.94 -0.21
C GLU A 120 -21.09 -2.06 0.55
N PHE A 121 -19.79 -2.23 0.35
CA PHE A 121 -18.74 -1.42 0.97
C PHE A 121 -18.42 -0.14 0.19
N PHE A 122 -19.09 0.08 -0.94
CA PHE A 122 -18.74 1.16 -1.85
C PHE A 122 -19.79 2.27 -1.93
N TYR A 123 -19.29 3.50 -2.07
CA TYR A 123 -20.12 4.65 -2.35
C TYR A 123 -20.85 4.48 -3.69
N ARG A 124 -22.14 4.80 -3.70
CA ARG A 124 -22.98 4.78 -4.88
C ARG A 124 -23.48 6.18 -5.21
N LYS A 125 -23.46 6.50 -6.49
CA LYS A 125 -24.10 7.70 -7.06
C LYS A 125 -25.62 7.58 -7.01
N SER A 126 -26.31 8.67 -7.31
CA SER A 126 -27.78 8.71 -7.39
C SER A 126 -28.38 7.75 -8.41
N ASP A 127 -27.63 7.37 -9.44
CA ASP A 127 -28.01 6.37 -10.47
C ASP A 127 -27.76 4.91 -10.03
N GLY A 128 -27.29 4.69 -8.79
CA GLY A 128 -26.99 3.38 -8.23
C GLY A 128 -25.62 2.80 -8.61
N ASN A 129 -24.88 3.43 -9.51
CA ASN A 129 -23.56 2.98 -9.93
C ASN A 129 -22.48 3.33 -8.88
N PHE A 130 -21.41 2.55 -8.86
CA PHE A 130 -20.21 2.92 -8.09
C PHE A 130 -19.67 4.27 -8.57
N GLY A 131 -19.10 5.04 -7.66
CA GLY A 131 -18.54 6.33 -7.95
C GLY A 131 -17.44 6.75 -7.01
N ASN A 132 -16.92 7.93 -7.29
CA ASN A 132 -16.02 8.64 -6.39
C ASN A 132 -16.55 10.05 -6.17
N LYS A 133 -16.11 10.68 -5.08
CA LYS A 133 -16.51 12.05 -4.70
C LYS A 133 -15.59 13.11 -5.31
N VAL A 134 -14.43 12.68 -5.86
CA VAL A 134 -13.44 13.55 -6.52
C VAL A 134 -13.49 13.30 -8.03
N GLY A 135 -14.10 14.19 -8.78
CA GLY A 135 -14.49 13.99 -10.19
C GLY A 135 -13.37 13.59 -11.15
N ASP A 136 -12.13 14.02 -10.89
CA ASP A 136 -10.98 13.76 -11.77
C ASP A 136 -10.32 12.38 -11.58
N TRP A 137 -10.74 11.62 -10.56
CA TRP A 137 -10.16 10.31 -10.24
C TRP A 137 -10.96 9.17 -10.88
N SER A 138 -10.90 9.10 -12.21
CA SER A 138 -11.71 8.15 -13.00
C SER A 138 -11.29 6.69 -12.87
N ASP A 139 -10.12 6.43 -12.32
CA ASP A 139 -9.52 5.12 -12.15
C ASP A 139 -9.78 4.47 -10.77
N ILE A 140 -10.65 5.12 -9.95
CA ILE A 140 -11.00 4.62 -8.61
C ILE A 140 -12.50 4.70 -8.34
N ILE A 141 -12.92 3.94 -7.32
CA ILE A 141 -14.24 4.01 -6.67
C ILE A 141 -14.07 4.14 -5.16
N ASP A 142 -14.85 5.02 -4.53
CA ASP A 142 -14.71 5.31 -3.11
C ASP A 142 -15.34 4.23 -2.23
N LEU A 143 -14.71 4.01 -1.08
CA LEU A 143 -15.25 3.18 0.00
C LEU A 143 -16.26 3.98 0.84
N ASP A 144 -17.26 3.29 1.37
CA ASP A 144 -18.30 3.87 2.24
C ASP A 144 -18.15 3.36 3.69
N TYR A 145 -17.49 4.14 4.51
CA TYR A 145 -17.27 3.83 5.92
C TYR A 145 -18.50 4.02 6.83
N SER A 146 -19.68 4.33 6.29
CA SER A 146 -20.93 4.18 7.02
C SER A 146 -21.24 2.71 7.29
N ASN A 147 -20.77 1.80 6.43
CA ASN A 147 -20.83 0.36 6.67
C ASN A 147 -19.72 -0.09 7.65
N LYS A 148 -20.12 -0.61 8.81
CA LYS A 148 -19.18 -1.02 9.87
C LYS A 148 -18.45 -2.33 9.57
N GLU A 149 -18.96 -3.18 8.69
CA GLU A 149 -18.29 -4.42 8.27
C GLU A 149 -17.03 -4.12 7.45
N LEU A 150 -17.03 -3.02 6.69
CA LEU A 150 -15.83 -2.53 6.02
C LEU A 150 -14.68 -2.23 7.02
N TRP A 151 -15.00 -1.70 8.19
CA TRP A 151 -13.98 -1.43 9.22
C TRP A 151 -13.30 -2.72 9.65
N GLN A 152 -14.08 -3.79 9.89
CA GLN A 152 -13.52 -5.07 10.29
C GLN A 152 -12.66 -5.68 9.18
N TYR A 153 -13.12 -5.61 7.91
CA TYR A 153 -12.33 -6.07 6.76
C TYR A 153 -10.96 -5.38 6.69
N GLN A 154 -10.93 -4.05 6.88
CA GLN A 154 -9.69 -3.27 6.85
C GLN A 154 -8.78 -3.58 8.06
N ILE A 155 -9.37 -3.72 9.25
CA ILE A 155 -8.62 -4.14 10.46
C ILE A 155 -7.97 -5.51 10.25
N ASP A 156 -8.70 -6.49 9.72
CA ASP A 156 -8.18 -7.83 9.45
C ASP A 156 -7.03 -7.79 8.43
N SER A 157 -7.14 -6.92 7.42
CA SER A 157 -6.08 -6.70 6.44
C SER A 157 -4.82 -6.11 7.09
N LEU A 158 -4.97 -5.12 7.99
CA LEU A 158 -3.85 -4.56 8.77
C LEU A 158 -3.22 -5.60 9.69
N VAL A 159 -4.03 -6.39 10.40
CA VAL A 159 -3.54 -7.44 11.30
C VAL A 159 -2.74 -8.50 10.54
N MET A 160 -3.17 -8.82 9.31
CA MET A 160 -2.42 -9.71 8.43
C MET A 160 -1.04 -9.14 8.10
N TRP A 161 -0.98 -7.88 7.65
CA TRP A 161 0.27 -7.22 7.28
C TRP A 161 1.17 -6.92 8.47
N ALA A 162 0.61 -6.63 9.65
CA ALA A 162 1.36 -6.37 10.89
C ALA A 162 2.18 -7.57 11.38
N LYS A 163 1.95 -8.76 10.82
CA LYS A 163 2.80 -9.95 11.05
C LYS A 163 4.08 -9.91 10.21
N ILE A 164 4.17 -9.00 9.24
CA ILE A 164 5.27 -8.93 8.27
C ILE A 164 6.01 -7.60 8.41
N VAL A 165 5.30 -6.48 8.54
CA VAL A 165 5.86 -5.12 8.57
C VAL A 165 5.74 -4.47 9.95
N ASP A 166 6.52 -3.42 10.20
CA ASP A 166 6.57 -2.72 11.49
C ASP A 166 5.49 -1.63 11.62
N GLY A 167 4.84 -1.24 10.56
CA GLY A 167 3.81 -0.20 10.60
C GLY A 167 3.24 0.18 9.24
N PHE A 168 2.43 1.23 9.25
CA PHE A 168 1.67 1.67 8.08
C PHE A 168 1.74 3.18 7.89
N ARG A 169 1.78 3.61 6.65
CA ARG A 169 1.46 4.98 6.25
C ARG A 169 0.03 4.96 5.73
N CYS A 170 -0.86 5.65 6.41
CA CYS A 170 -2.25 5.78 5.97
C CYS A 170 -2.37 6.95 4.98
N ASP A 171 -2.76 6.61 3.75
CA ASP A 171 -2.99 7.59 2.69
C ASP A 171 -4.32 8.33 2.90
#